data_d0a691b4ce5b86002c95ccd65f13f1e8
#
_entry.id   d0a691b4ce5b86002c95ccd65f13f1e8
#
_cell.length_a   1.000
_cell.length_b   1.000
_cell.length_c   1.000
_cell.angle_alpha   90.00
_cell.angle_beta   90.00
_cell.angle_gamma   90.00
#
_symmetry.space_group_name_H-M   'P 1'
#
loop_
_entity.id
_entity.type
_entity.pdbx_description
1 polymer ?
#
loop_
_entity_poly.entity_id
_entity_poly.type
_entity_poly.pdbx_seq_one_letter_code
_entity_poly.pdbx_strand_id
1 'polypeptide(L)'
;MTIPPLALVRQTIPQPVLADAPGEIRRLIQSSGLSQRVPRGGTIAVGVGSRGVHAIASMARATVDTLKAMGYRPFIVAAMGSHGGATAEGQRQLLAEYHVTPESMGVEVKTEMDSLVLGKSPVGLPIYFDANA
;
A
#
# COMPACT_ATOMS: atom_id res chain seq x y z
N MET A 1 -24.73 21.58 33.62
CA MET A 1 -23.60 21.28 32.73
C MET A 1 -23.68 22.27 31.57
N THR A 2 -22.73 23.22 31.47
CA THR A 2 -22.77 24.27 30.43
C THR A 2 -21.93 23.77 29.23
N ILE A 3 -22.54 23.74 28.06
CA ILE A 3 -21.83 23.40 26.83
C ILE A 3 -20.94 24.61 26.47
N PRO A 4 -19.64 24.44 26.28
CA PRO A 4 -18.77 25.54 25.88
C PRO A 4 -19.17 26.08 24.49
N PRO A 5 -19.01 27.41 24.26
CA PRO A 5 -19.33 27.99 22.97
C PRO A 5 -18.45 27.39 21.86
N LEU A 6 -19.08 27.04 20.74
CA LEU A 6 -18.38 26.60 19.55
C LEU A 6 -17.95 27.80 18.71
N ALA A 7 -16.69 27.80 18.28
CA ALA A 7 -16.17 28.79 17.34
C ALA A 7 -16.03 28.17 15.95
N LEU A 8 -16.48 28.88 14.92
CA LEU A 8 -16.23 28.53 13.54
C LEU A 8 -14.80 28.95 13.18
N VAL A 9 -13.98 27.96 12.81
CA VAL A 9 -12.60 28.18 12.37
C VAL A 9 -12.49 27.85 10.89
N ARG A 10 -12.01 28.78 10.08
CA ARG A 10 -11.63 28.53 8.69
C ARG A 10 -10.13 28.27 8.64
N GLN A 11 -9.75 27.07 8.24
CA GLN A 11 -8.35 26.69 8.05
C GLN A 11 -8.06 26.64 6.55
N THR A 12 -7.00 27.34 6.12
CA THR A 12 -6.47 27.22 4.76
C THR A 12 -5.22 26.37 4.84
N ILE A 13 -5.29 25.17 4.27
CA ILE A 13 -4.16 24.25 4.21
C ILE A 13 -3.57 24.32 2.80
N PRO A 14 -2.29 24.68 2.64
CA PRO A 14 -1.62 24.59 1.33
C PRO A 14 -1.69 23.16 0.82
N GLN A 15 -2.18 22.96 -0.40
CA GLN A 15 -2.26 21.66 -1.05
C GLN A 15 -1.34 21.66 -2.28
N PRO A 16 -0.05 21.38 -2.12
CA PRO A 16 0.84 21.24 -3.26
C PRO A 16 0.40 20.04 -4.09
N VAL A 17 0.26 20.24 -5.40
CA VAL A 17 -0.14 19.17 -6.34
C VAL A 17 1.10 18.66 -7.04
N LEU A 18 1.31 17.35 -6.98
CA LEU A 18 2.31 16.66 -7.77
C LEU A 18 1.72 16.31 -9.15
N ALA A 19 2.18 16.98 -10.20
CA ALA A 19 1.61 16.85 -11.54
C ALA A 19 1.79 15.45 -12.16
N ASP A 20 2.89 14.77 -11.87
CA ASP A 20 3.20 13.42 -12.35
C ASP A 20 3.62 12.50 -11.18
N ALA A 21 2.66 12.06 -10.39
CA ALA A 21 2.91 11.13 -9.29
C ALA A 21 3.46 9.76 -9.78
N PRO A 22 2.97 9.15 -10.88
CA PRO A 22 3.56 7.94 -11.42
C PRO A 22 5.03 8.11 -11.86
N GLY A 23 5.39 9.23 -12.47
CA GLY A 23 6.77 9.53 -12.87
C GLY A 23 7.67 9.69 -11.66
N GLU A 24 7.22 10.38 -10.64
CA GLU A 24 7.98 10.54 -9.40
C GLU A 24 8.18 9.21 -8.66
N ILE A 25 7.17 8.34 -8.62
CA ILE A 25 7.30 6.99 -8.07
C ILE A 25 8.41 6.21 -8.80
N ARG A 26 8.41 6.22 -10.14
CA ARG A 26 9.47 5.57 -10.93
C ARG A 26 10.84 6.09 -10.55
N ARG A 27 11.00 7.40 -10.52
CA ARG A 27 12.26 8.05 -10.15
C ARG A 27 12.73 7.64 -8.75
N LEU A 28 11.84 7.68 -7.76
CA LEU A 28 12.14 7.35 -6.37
C LEU A 28 12.51 5.88 -6.19
N ILE A 29 11.79 4.96 -6.81
CA ILE A 29 12.11 3.52 -6.75
C ILE A 29 13.48 3.25 -7.37
N GLN A 30 13.77 3.82 -8.54
CA GLN A 30 15.05 3.63 -9.22
C GLN A 30 16.22 4.19 -8.42
N SER A 31 16.03 5.29 -7.69
CA SER A 31 17.05 5.91 -6.84
C SER A 31 17.11 5.39 -5.40
N SER A 32 16.23 4.47 -5.01
CA SER A 32 16.08 4.01 -3.61
C SER A 32 17.22 3.11 -3.08
N GLY A 33 18.15 2.68 -3.94
CA GLY A 33 19.16 1.70 -3.58
C GLY A 33 18.61 0.28 -3.40
N LEU A 34 17.41 0.00 -3.91
CA LEU A 34 16.75 -1.31 -3.80
C LEU A 34 17.62 -2.44 -4.35
N SER A 35 18.31 -2.20 -5.47
CA SER A 35 19.21 -3.17 -6.11
C SER A 35 20.42 -3.58 -5.25
N GLN A 36 20.76 -2.81 -4.24
CA GLN A 36 21.82 -3.15 -3.29
C GLN A 36 21.31 -4.05 -2.16
N ARG A 37 20.00 -4.10 -1.93
CA ARG A 37 19.36 -4.82 -0.82
C ARG A 37 18.63 -6.08 -1.27
N VAL A 38 18.11 -6.09 -2.48
CA VAL A 38 17.34 -7.21 -3.03
C VAL A 38 18.00 -7.70 -4.32
N PRO A 39 18.38 -8.98 -4.41
CA PRO A 39 18.98 -9.51 -5.62
C PRO A 39 17.99 -9.48 -6.79
N ARG A 40 18.51 -9.33 -8.00
CA ARG A 40 17.70 -9.37 -9.23
C ARG A 40 16.92 -10.69 -9.31
N GLY A 41 15.67 -10.62 -9.73
CA GLY A 41 14.76 -11.78 -9.71
C GLY A 41 14.07 -12.02 -8.37
N GLY A 42 14.41 -11.23 -7.35
CA GLY A 42 13.76 -11.30 -6.03
C GLY A 42 12.28 -10.94 -6.10
N THR A 43 11.52 -11.48 -5.17
CA THR A 43 10.09 -11.21 -5.02
C THR A 43 9.89 -9.99 -4.12
N ILE A 44 8.95 -9.11 -4.47
CA ILE A 44 8.67 -7.90 -3.70
C ILE A 44 7.17 -7.77 -3.47
N ALA A 45 6.76 -7.73 -2.20
CA ALA A 45 5.40 -7.40 -1.81
C ALA A 45 5.17 -5.89 -1.91
N VAL A 46 4.11 -5.48 -2.59
CA VAL A 46 3.68 -4.08 -2.71
C VAL A 46 2.39 -3.91 -1.93
N GLY A 47 2.47 -3.29 -0.76
CA GLY A 47 1.30 -3.02 0.08
C GLY A 47 0.41 -1.93 -0.52
N VAL A 48 -0.87 -2.24 -0.73
CA VAL A 48 -1.88 -1.28 -1.22
C VAL A 48 -2.95 -1.08 -0.17
N GLY A 49 -3.12 0.16 0.25
CA GLY A 49 -4.14 0.58 1.23
C GLY A 49 -5.49 0.90 0.58
N SER A 50 -6.43 1.37 1.39
CA SER A 50 -7.82 1.62 0.97
C SER A 50 -8.36 3.02 1.30
N ARG A 51 -7.55 3.95 1.79
CA ARG A 51 -8.08 5.25 2.23
C ARG A 51 -7.37 6.44 1.59
N GLY A 52 -8.18 7.33 1.01
CA GLY A 52 -7.80 8.71 0.76
C GLY A 52 -6.61 8.97 -0.14
N VAL A 53 -6.12 7.95 -0.82
CA VAL A 53 -4.98 8.09 -1.73
C VAL A 53 -5.52 8.39 -3.13
N HIS A 54 -5.32 9.62 -3.58
CA HIS A 54 -5.69 10.00 -4.94
C HIS A 54 -4.92 9.16 -5.97
N ALA A 55 -5.63 8.70 -7.01
CA ALA A 55 -5.03 7.94 -8.11
C ALA A 55 -4.25 6.67 -7.68
N ILE A 56 -4.71 5.97 -6.64
CA ILE A 56 -4.03 4.79 -6.07
C ILE A 56 -3.70 3.73 -7.13
N ALA A 57 -4.62 3.46 -8.06
CA ALA A 57 -4.40 2.48 -9.12
C ALA A 57 -3.21 2.85 -10.02
N SER A 58 -3.10 4.10 -10.45
CA SER A 58 -2.00 4.55 -11.30
C SER A 58 -0.66 4.51 -10.59
N MET A 59 -0.64 4.82 -9.29
CA MET A 59 0.57 4.72 -8.46
C MET A 59 0.98 3.27 -8.21
N ALA A 60 0.04 2.40 -7.88
CA ALA A 60 0.29 0.96 -7.73
C ALA A 60 0.81 0.36 -9.05
N ARG A 61 0.19 0.70 -10.17
CA ARG A 61 0.62 0.27 -11.49
C ARG A 61 2.04 0.76 -11.82
N ALA A 62 2.34 2.03 -11.59
CA ALA A 62 3.68 2.58 -11.81
C ALA A 62 4.75 1.89 -10.94
N THR A 63 4.40 1.56 -9.69
CA THR A 63 5.27 0.81 -8.79
C THR A 63 5.55 -0.60 -9.34
N VAL A 64 4.51 -1.34 -9.69
CA VAL A 64 4.62 -2.70 -10.24
C VAL A 64 5.44 -2.71 -11.52
N ASP A 65 5.14 -1.82 -12.47
CA ASP A 65 5.84 -1.75 -13.76
C ASP A 65 7.31 -1.38 -13.58
N THR A 66 7.62 -0.47 -12.65
CA THR A 66 9.01 -0.09 -12.36
C THR A 66 9.79 -1.26 -11.78
N LEU A 67 9.23 -1.97 -10.81
CA LEU A 67 9.86 -3.13 -10.21
C LEU A 67 10.10 -4.25 -11.24
N LYS A 68 9.13 -4.51 -12.12
CA LYS A 68 9.29 -5.44 -13.24
C LYS A 68 10.42 -5.02 -14.18
N ALA A 69 10.48 -3.74 -14.56
CA ALA A 69 11.52 -3.20 -15.42
C ALA A 69 12.92 -3.31 -14.79
N MET A 70 13.01 -3.25 -13.46
CA MET A 70 14.25 -3.50 -12.71
C MET A 70 14.60 -4.99 -12.58
N GLY A 71 13.75 -5.90 -13.06
CA GLY A 71 13.96 -7.34 -13.07
C GLY A 71 13.52 -8.04 -11.78
N TYR A 72 12.62 -7.45 -11.01
CA TYR A 72 11.99 -8.07 -9.85
C TYR A 72 10.67 -8.74 -10.19
N ARG A 73 10.15 -9.53 -9.25
CA ARG A 73 8.83 -10.20 -9.32
C ARG A 73 7.89 -9.59 -8.26
N PRO A 74 7.28 -8.43 -8.58
CA PRO A 74 6.34 -7.81 -7.65
C PRO A 74 5.02 -8.58 -7.61
N PHE A 75 4.36 -8.55 -6.46
CA PHE A 75 2.97 -8.90 -6.25
C PHE A 75 2.34 -7.89 -5.30
N ILE A 76 1.01 -7.78 -5.29
CA ILE A 76 0.29 -6.86 -4.42
C ILE A 76 -0.23 -7.61 -3.20
N VAL A 77 -0.15 -6.97 -2.04
CA VAL A 77 -0.81 -7.41 -0.81
C VAL A 77 -1.75 -6.33 -0.31
N ALA A 78 -2.89 -6.73 0.24
CA ALA A 78 -3.80 -5.80 0.88
C ALA A 78 -3.20 -5.28 2.19
N ALA A 79 -2.98 -3.97 2.29
CA ALA A 79 -2.42 -3.30 3.47
C ALA A 79 -3.46 -2.35 4.07
N MET A 80 -4.60 -2.89 4.52
CA MET A 80 -5.76 -2.08 4.89
C MET A 80 -6.39 -2.48 6.24
N GLY A 81 -5.72 -3.32 7.03
CA GLY A 81 -6.18 -3.73 8.36
C GLY A 81 -7.54 -4.42 8.33
N SER A 82 -8.50 -3.92 9.10
CA SER A 82 -9.84 -4.51 9.21
C SER A 82 -10.84 -4.04 8.13
N HIS A 83 -10.42 -3.31 7.12
CA HIS A 83 -11.31 -2.90 6.03
C HIS A 83 -11.80 -4.12 5.23
N GLY A 84 -12.87 -3.95 4.48
CA GLY A 84 -13.51 -5.07 3.79
C GLY A 84 -14.08 -6.12 4.76
N GLY A 85 -14.47 -5.71 5.97
CA GLY A 85 -15.00 -6.60 7.00
C GLY A 85 -13.97 -7.57 7.59
N ALA A 86 -12.67 -7.26 7.46
CA ALA A 86 -11.56 -8.14 7.85
C ALA A 86 -11.64 -9.54 7.22
N THR A 87 -12.04 -9.60 5.95
CA THR A 87 -12.11 -10.85 5.17
C THR A 87 -11.31 -10.71 3.88
N ALA A 88 -10.71 -11.81 3.42
CA ALA A 88 -9.97 -11.84 2.16
C ALA A 88 -10.83 -11.37 0.98
N GLU A 89 -12.08 -11.84 0.91
CA GLU A 89 -13.00 -11.46 -0.16
C GLU A 89 -13.40 -9.99 -0.09
N GLY A 90 -13.72 -9.46 1.10
CA GLY A 90 -14.07 -8.04 1.26
C GLY A 90 -12.90 -7.11 0.93
N GLN A 91 -11.67 -7.50 1.24
CA GLN A 91 -10.48 -6.72 0.84
C GLN A 91 -10.24 -6.78 -0.67
N ARG A 92 -10.47 -7.94 -1.29
CA ARG A 92 -10.39 -8.09 -2.75
C ARG A 92 -11.40 -7.22 -3.47
N GLN A 93 -12.65 -7.21 -3.02
CA GLN A 93 -13.70 -6.36 -3.57
C GLN A 93 -13.35 -4.87 -3.44
N LEU A 94 -12.85 -4.46 -2.28
CA LEU A 94 -12.45 -3.09 -2.04
C LEU A 94 -11.28 -2.66 -2.93
N LEU A 95 -10.28 -3.50 -3.15
CA LEU A 95 -9.21 -3.23 -4.11
C LEU A 95 -9.74 -3.14 -5.55
N ALA A 96 -10.69 -3.98 -5.92
CA ALA A 96 -11.32 -3.95 -7.25
C ALA A 96 -12.10 -2.64 -7.49
N GLU A 97 -12.77 -2.08 -6.49
CA GLU A 97 -13.42 -0.76 -6.57
C GLU A 97 -12.41 0.36 -6.89
N TYR A 98 -11.17 0.21 -6.44
CA TYR A 98 -10.06 1.10 -6.79
C TYR A 98 -9.34 0.70 -8.08
N HIS A 99 -9.86 -0.23 -8.87
CA HIS A 99 -9.23 -0.78 -10.07
C HIS A 99 -7.86 -1.42 -9.82
N VAL A 100 -7.65 -1.98 -8.63
CA VAL A 100 -6.46 -2.77 -8.28
C VAL A 100 -6.84 -4.24 -8.31
N THR A 101 -6.73 -4.86 -9.50
CA THR A 101 -7.03 -6.27 -9.74
C THR A 101 -5.84 -6.96 -10.41
N PRO A 102 -5.76 -8.28 -10.41
CA PRO A 102 -4.70 -8.99 -11.14
C PRO A 102 -4.63 -8.60 -12.62
N GLU A 103 -5.76 -8.39 -13.27
CA GLU A 103 -5.86 -8.03 -14.70
C GLU A 103 -5.32 -6.62 -14.93
N SER A 104 -5.74 -5.65 -14.10
CA SER A 104 -5.33 -4.25 -14.24
C SER A 104 -3.86 -4.03 -13.85
N MET A 105 -3.34 -4.81 -12.89
CA MET A 105 -1.97 -4.69 -12.39
C MET A 105 -0.98 -5.62 -13.09
N GLY A 106 -1.47 -6.68 -13.76
CA GLY A 106 -0.64 -7.68 -14.41
C GLY A 106 0.26 -8.46 -13.45
N VAL A 107 -0.14 -8.55 -12.18
CA VAL A 107 0.52 -9.30 -11.11
C VAL A 107 -0.53 -9.90 -10.18
N GLU A 108 -0.12 -10.88 -9.37
CA GLU A 108 -0.96 -11.45 -8.34
C GLU A 108 -1.36 -10.38 -7.29
N VAL A 109 -2.61 -10.45 -6.83
CA VAL A 109 -3.15 -9.61 -5.75
C VAL A 109 -3.60 -10.55 -4.64
N LYS A 110 -2.87 -10.53 -3.53
CA LYS A 110 -3.11 -11.37 -2.36
C LYS A 110 -3.86 -10.61 -1.30
N THR A 111 -4.90 -11.22 -0.78
CA THR A 111 -5.78 -10.62 0.24
C THR A 111 -6.03 -11.57 1.41
N GLU A 112 -5.34 -12.69 1.46
CA GLU A 112 -5.41 -13.66 2.55
C GLU A 112 -5.04 -12.97 3.87
N MET A 113 -5.75 -13.32 4.94
CA MET A 113 -5.63 -12.67 6.25
C MET A 113 -4.69 -13.41 7.21
N ASP A 114 -4.01 -14.44 6.73
CA ASP A 114 -3.09 -15.21 7.53
C ASP A 114 -1.90 -14.36 7.99
N SER A 115 -1.49 -14.55 9.23
CA SER A 115 -0.38 -13.81 9.82
C SER A 115 0.61 -14.72 10.51
N LEU A 116 1.88 -14.31 10.51
CA LEU A 116 2.97 -14.97 11.21
C LEU A 116 3.37 -14.14 12.43
N VAL A 117 3.76 -14.82 13.51
CA VAL A 117 4.38 -14.15 14.67
C VAL A 117 5.88 -14.06 14.43
N LEU A 118 6.40 -12.86 14.19
CA LEU A 118 7.83 -12.62 13.98
C LEU A 118 8.64 -12.60 15.30
N GLY A 119 7.97 -12.36 16.43
CA GLY A 119 8.62 -12.25 17.73
C GLY A 119 7.78 -11.46 18.72
N LYS A 120 8.45 -10.90 19.71
CA LYS A 120 7.81 -10.04 20.73
C LYS A 120 8.48 -8.68 20.78
N SER A 121 7.70 -7.65 21.03
CA SER A 121 8.20 -6.29 21.30
C SER A 121 8.98 -6.28 22.65
N PRO A 122 9.75 -5.21 22.94
CA PRO A 122 10.44 -5.05 24.23
C PRO A 122 9.52 -5.10 25.45
N VAL A 123 8.22 -4.81 25.26
CA VAL A 123 7.19 -4.87 26.32
C VAL A 123 6.40 -6.19 26.31
N GLY A 124 6.85 -7.21 25.58
CA GLY A 124 6.30 -8.57 25.57
C GLY A 124 5.11 -8.81 24.65
N LEU A 125 4.66 -7.81 23.90
CA LEU A 125 3.54 -7.97 22.94
C LEU A 125 4.01 -8.72 21.68
N PRO A 126 3.21 -9.68 21.16
CA PRO A 126 3.54 -10.37 19.90
C PRO A 126 3.50 -9.41 18.72
N ILE A 127 4.46 -9.55 17.81
CA ILE A 127 4.54 -8.81 16.55
C ILE A 127 4.02 -9.72 15.44
N TYR A 128 2.90 -9.37 14.86
CA TYR A 128 2.30 -10.09 13.73
C TYR A 128 2.71 -9.45 12.41
N PHE A 129 2.88 -10.27 11.41
CA PHE A 129 3.18 -9.85 10.05
C PHE A 129 2.33 -10.65 9.07
N ASP A 130 1.98 -10.05 7.93
CA ASP A 130 1.23 -10.73 6.87
C ASP A 130 2.02 -11.93 6.34
N ALA A 131 1.38 -13.10 6.24
CA ALA A 131 2.03 -14.33 5.82
C ALA A 131 2.45 -14.34 4.34
N ASN A 132 1.90 -13.43 3.54
CA ASN A 132 2.20 -13.31 2.11
C ASN A 132 3.32 -12.30 1.79
N ALA A 133 3.69 -11.44 2.76
CA ALA A 133 4.62 -10.32 2.53
C ALA A 133 6.06 -10.59 2.94
#